data_eff359d5194d4f50346e486b7a733e08
#
_entry.id   eff359d5194d4f50346e486b7a733e08
#
_cell.length_a   1.000
_cell.length_b   1.000
_cell.length_c   1.000
_cell.angle_alpha   90.00
_cell.angle_beta   90.00
_cell.angle_gamma   90.00
#
_symmetry.space_group_name_H-M   'P 1'
#
loop_
_entity.id
_entity.type
_entity.pdbx_description
1 polymer ?
#
loop_
_entity_poly.entity_id
_entity_poly.type
_entity_poly.pdbx_seq_one_letter_code
_entity_poly.pdbx_strand_id
1 'polypeptide(L)'
;EKRYVRLASNMGPEKMLKSAPVKRTIDALKEFRTICDRYRNKKLTIIAVATAAVRQAQNQLQFLEKVKQETGFEIHVISGEREAYLDYVGVNQTLPIDKGIIVDTGGASMELISVNNGEAEEAISIPIGSVSISQTYHLEDQINPADLFDAMIKIDEVLSQQLWLNRMRETKIV
;
A
#
# COMPACT_ATOMS: atom_id res chain seq x y z
N GLU A 1 -1.58 10.48 -13.59
CA GLU A 1 -2.64 11.11 -12.79
C GLU A 1 -2.87 10.37 -11.47
N LYS A 2 -3.35 11.04 -10.43
CA LYS A 2 -3.61 10.47 -9.10
C LYS A 2 -5.04 10.77 -8.65
N ARG A 3 -5.69 9.79 -8.02
CA ARG A 3 -7.02 9.93 -7.39
C ARG A 3 -6.98 9.36 -5.97
N TYR A 4 -7.45 10.14 -5.01
CA TYR A 4 -7.51 9.72 -3.61
C TYR A 4 -8.84 9.01 -3.33
N VAL A 5 -8.87 7.70 -3.46
CA VAL A 5 -10.08 6.88 -3.28
C VAL A 5 -10.20 6.30 -1.86
N ARG A 6 -9.10 6.24 -1.10
CA ARG A 6 -9.03 5.69 0.26
C ARG A 6 -9.73 4.32 0.35
N LEU A 7 -9.31 3.37 -0.51
CA LEU A 7 -9.96 2.06 -0.60
C LEU A 7 -9.94 1.28 0.72
N ALA A 8 -8.91 1.45 1.54
CA ALA A 8 -8.78 0.83 2.85
C ALA A 8 -9.71 1.41 3.93
N SER A 9 -10.48 2.47 3.64
CA SER A 9 -11.32 3.12 4.66
C SER A 9 -12.42 2.20 5.18
N ASN A 10 -12.55 2.14 6.50
CA ASN A 10 -13.61 1.42 7.22
C ASN A 10 -13.67 -0.08 6.89
N MET A 11 -12.55 -0.72 6.59
CA MET A 11 -12.51 -2.16 6.35
C MET A 11 -12.91 -2.97 7.59
N GLY A 12 -12.66 -2.43 8.77
CA GLY A 12 -12.96 -3.08 10.04
C GLY A 12 -12.11 -4.34 10.31
N PRO A 13 -12.33 -5.00 11.45
CA PRO A 13 -11.64 -6.23 11.80
C PRO A 13 -11.96 -7.38 10.82
N GLU A 14 -13.14 -7.35 10.21
CA GLU A 14 -13.58 -8.30 9.19
C GLU A 14 -12.88 -8.13 7.83
N LYS A 15 -12.03 -7.10 7.67
CA LYS A 15 -11.29 -6.81 6.44
C LYS A 15 -12.17 -6.76 5.18
N MET A 16 -13.31 -6.06 5.24
CA MET A 16 -14.25 -5.92 4.14
C MET A 16 -14.10 -4.59 3.43
N LEU A 17 -13.86 -4.58 2.13
CA LEU A 17 -13.95 -3.38 1.30
C LEU A 17 -15.39 -2.87 1.30
N LYS A 18 -15.60 -1.64 1.73
CA LYS A 18 -16.94 -1.03 1.85
C LYS A 18 -17.41 -0.43 0.53
N SER A 19 -18.72 -0.35 0.35
CA SER A 19 -19.35 0.04 -0.91
C SER A 19 -18.94 1.44 -1.40
N ALA A 20 -18.86 2.43 -0.51
CA ALA A 20 -18.51 3.79 -0.88
C ALA A 20 -17.07 3.95 -1.39
N PRO A 21 -16.01 3.44 -0.72
CA PRO A 21 -14.65 3.39 -1.27
C PRO A 21 -14.55 2.60 -2.58
N VAL A 22 -15.24 1.45 -2.68
CA VAL A 22 -15.29 0.65 -3.91
C VAL A 22 -15.87 1.46 -5.06
N LYS A 23 -16.98 2.17 -4.84
CA LYS A 23 -17.58 3.04 -5.86
C LYS A 23 -16.60 4.11 -6.33
N ARG A 24 -15.97 4.85 -5.41
CA ARG A 24 -14.96 5.87 -5.76
C ARG A 24 -13.82 5.29 -6.59
N THR A 25 -13.37 4.07 -6.23
CA THR A 25 -12.30 3.39 -6.97
C THR A 25 -12.73 3.06 -8.39
N ILE A 26 -13.92 2.52 -8.57
CA ILE A 26 -14.46 2.19 -9.90
C ILE A 26 -14.64 3.45 -10.74
N ASP A 27 -15.17 4.52 -10.16
CA ASP A 27 -15.33 5.80 -10.85
C ASP A 27 -13.98 6.35 -11.35
N ALA A 28 -12.93 6.30 -10.49
CA ALA A 28 -11.58 6.68 -10.86
C ALA A 28 -10.99 5.78 -11.96
N LEU A 29 -11.23 4.48 -11.90
CA LEU A 29 -10.77 3.53 -12.92
C LEU A 29 -11.48 3.76 -14.27
N LYS A 30 -12.74 4.15 -14.29
CA LYS A 30 -13.45 4.57 -15.52
C LYS A 30 -12.81 5.80 -16.15
N GLU A 31 -12.40 6.78 -15.34
CA GLU A 31 -11.64 7.94 -15.85
C GLU A 31 -10.31 7.49 -16.46
N PHE A 32 -9.57 6.60 -15.79
CA PHE A 32 -8.31 6.07 -16.33
C PHE A 32 -8.52 5.25 -17.59
N ARG A 33 -9.60 4.48 -17.70
CA ARG A 33 -9.98 3.79 -18.94
C ARG A 33 -10.17 4.78 -20.08
N THR A 34 -10.86 5.88 -19.83
CA THR A 34 -11.05 6.94 -20.84
C THR A 34 -9.72 7.54 -21.31
N ILE A 35 -8.75 7.69 -20.40
CA ILE A 35 -7.40 8.15 -20.77
C ILE A 35 -6.70 7.12 -21.64
N CYS A 36 -6.70 5.84 -21.23
CA CYS A 36 -6.09 4.76 -22.01
C CYS A 36 -6.68 4.63 -23.42
N ASP A 37 -8.00 4.81 -23.54
CA ASP A 37 -8.71 4.71 -24.82
C ASP A 37 -8.28 5.75 -25.83
N ARG A 38 -7.79 6.92 -25.41
CA ARG A 38 -7.20 7.93 -26.31
C ARG A 38 -5.93 7.46 -27.02
N TYR A 39 -5.28 6.40 -26.49
CA TYR A 39 -4.05 5.83 -27.03
C TYR A 39 -4.29 4.50 -27.75
N ARG A 40 -5.54 4.12 -28.05
CA ARG A 40 -5.89 2.84 -28.71
C ARG A 40 -5.14 2.60 -30.03
N ASN A 41 -4.81 3.66 -30.76
CA ASN A 41 -4.08 3.58 -32.02
C ASN A 41 -2.57 3.37 -31.81
N LYS A 42 -2.09 3.37 -30.56
CA LYS A 42 -0.70 3.06 -30.18
C LYS A 42 -0.69 1.67 -29.55
N LYS A 43 0.41 0.94 -29.72
CA LYS A 43 0.60 -0.35 -29.07
C LYS A 43 0.74 -0.13 -27.55
N LEU A 44 -0.40 -0.08 -26.84
CA LEU A 44 -0.47 0.18 -25.41
C LEU A 44 -0.60 -1.14 -24.64
N THR A 45 0.34 -1.39 -23.74
CA THR A 45 0.24 -2.45 -22.73
C THR A 45 -0.23 -1.81 -21.42
N ILE A 46 -1.29 -2.35 -20.84
CA ILE A 46 -1.82 -1.90 -19.55
C ILE A 46 -1.50 -2.97 -18.51
N ILE A 47 -0.83 -2.58 -17.45
CA ILE A 47 -0.56 -3.41 -16.28
C ILE A 47 -1.27 -2.76 -15.10
N ALA A 48 -2.30 -3.42 -14.58
CA ALA A 48 -3.07 -2.95 -13.43
C ALA A 48 -2.78 -3.85 -12.22
N VAL A 49 -2.36 -3.25 -11.12
CA VAL A 49 -2.03 -3.97 -9.90
C VAL A 49 -2.84 -3.43 -8.72
N ALA A 50 -3.09 -4.29 -7.75
CA ALA A 50 -3.62 -3.91 -6.45
C ALA A 50 -2.74 -4.47 -5.34
N THR A 51 -2.73 -3.77 -4.22
CA THR A 51 -1.83 -4.00 -3.10
C THR A 51 -2.60 -4.30 -1.81
N ALA A 52 -2.09 -3.93 -0.66
CA ALA A 52 -2.52 -4.36 0.66
C ALA A 52 -4.04 -4.30 0.91
N ALA A 53 -4.73 -3.21 0.57
CA ALA A 53 -6.16 -3.09 0.84
C ALA A 53 -6.98 -4.19 0.13
N VAL A 54 -6.65 -4.50 -1.11
CA VAL A 54 -7.32 -5.57 -1.88
C VAL A 54 -6.77 -6.93 -1.47
N ARG A 55 -5.47 -7.05 -1.24
CA ARG A 55 -4.82 -8.30 -0.83
C ARG A 55 -5.39 -8.86 0.47
N GLN A 56 -5.68 -7.98 1.44
CA GLN A 56 -6.21 -8.35 2.76
C GLN A 56 -7.74 -8.53 2.76
N ALA A 57 -8.44 -8.12 1.72
CA ALA A 57 -9.90 -8.06 1.73
C ALA A 57 -10.56 -9.44 1.62
N GLN A 58 -11.51 -9.74 2.51
CA GLN A 58 -12.33 -10.96 2.46
C GLN A 58 -13.21 -11.01 1.19
N ASN A 59 -13.64 -9.84 0.70
CA ASN A 59 -14.43 -9.72 -0.52
C ASN A 59 -13.57 -9.35 -1.76
N GLN A 60 -12.29 -9.75 -1.75
CA GLN A 60 -11.34 -9.48 -2.83
C GLN A 60 -11.88 -9.91 -4.20
N LEU A 61 -12.32 -11.15 -4.33
CA LEU A 61 -12.79 -11.70 -5.61
C LEU A 61 -13.99 -10.91 -6.16
N GLN A 62 -14.95 -10.57 -5.31
CA GLN A 62 -16.12 -9.77 -5.70
C GLN A 62 -15.71 -8.38 -6.20
N PHE A 63 -14.72 -7.76 -5.54
CA PHE A 63 -14.18 -6.48 -5.96
C PHE A 63 -13.50 -6.57 -7.32
N LEU A 64 -12.61 -7.56 -7.53
CA LEU A 64 -11.88 -7.75 -8.78
C LEU A 64 -12.83 -8.02 -9.95
N GLU A 65 -13.83 -8.87 -9.73
CA GLU A 65 -14.85 -9.16 -10.74
C GLU A 65 -15.65 -7.91 -11.11
N LYS A 66 -16.09 -7.15 -10.12
CA LYS A 66 -16.82 -5.89 -10.34
C LYS A 66 -15.98 -4.87 -11.11
N VAL A 67 -14.69 -4.71 -10.79
CA VAL A 67 -13.79 -3.84 -11.52
C VAL A 67 -13.67 -4.29 -12.97
N LYS A 68 -13.47 -5.59 -13.22
CA LYS A 68 -13.37 -6.14 -14.57
C LYS A 68 -14.65 -5.88 -15.38
N GLN A 69 -15.82 -6.13 -14.79
CA GLN A 69 -17.11 -5.92 -15.45
C GLN A 69 -17.36 -4.45 -15.78
N GLU A 70 -17.06 -3.52 -14.86
CA GLU A 70 -17.40 -2.12 -15.04
C GLU A 70 -16.35 -1.30 -15.79
N THR A 71 -15.09 -1.74 -15.82
CA THR A 71 -13.99 -0.95 -16.38
C THR A 71 -13.17 -1.66 -17.44
N GLY A 72 -13.32 -2.99 -17.55
CA GLY A 72 -12.51 -3.84 -18.42
C GLY A 72 -11.05 -3.98 -17.98
N PHE A 73 -10.65 -3.48 -16.81
CA PHE A 73 -9.32 -3.73 -16.27
C PHE A 73 -9.26 -5.09 -15.58
N GLU A 74 -8.23 -5.85 -15.91
CA GLU A 74 -7.83 -7.03 -15.14
C GLU A 74 -6.77 -6.61 -14.14
N ILE A 75 -7.13 -6.68 -12.84
CA ILE A 75 -6.22 -6.26 -11.77
C ILE A 75 -5.52 -7.50 -11.21
N HIS A 76 -4.19 -7.44 -11.14
CA HIS A 76 -3.35 -8.44 -10.50
C HIS A 76 -3.04 -8.00 -9.07
N VAL A 77 -3.41 -8.82 -8.09
CA VAL A 77 -3.05 -8.56 -6.68
C VAL A 77 -1.63 -9.07 -6.45
N ILE A 78 -0.72 -8.15 -6.13
CA ILE A 78 0.68 -8.50 -5.88
C ILE A 78 0.92 -8.83 -4.40
N SER A 79 1.93 -9.66 -4.13
CA SER A 79 2.35 -9.95 -2.75
C SER A 79 3.00 -8.72 -2.10
N GLY A 80 3.06 -8.70 -0.77
CA GLY A 80 3.74 -7.63 -0.03
C GLY A 80 5.23 -7.55 -0.33
N GLU A 81 5.89 -8.68 -0.48
CA GLU A 81 7.30 -8.75 -0.90
C GLU A 81 7.52 -8.16 -2.29
N ARG A 82 6.60 -8.44 -3.23
CA ARG A 82 6.67 -7.86 -4.57
C ARG A 82 6.43 -6.36 -4.57
N GLU A 83 5.49 -5.87 -3.75
CA GLU A 83 5.22 -4.45 -3.53
C GLU A 83 6.50 -3.77 -3.01
N ALA A 84 7.05 -4.24 -1.88
CA ALA A 84 8.29 -3.70 -1.29
C ALA A 84 9.48 -3.72 -2.27
N TYR A 85 9.65 -4.79 -3.05
CA TYR A 85 10.70 -4.83 -4.06
C TYR A 85 10.51 -3.78 -5.17
N LEU A 86 9.27 -3.51 -5.58
CA LEU A 86 8.99 -2.48 -6.58
C LEU A 86 9.23 -1.07 -6.04
N ASP A 87 8.97 -0.83 -4.76
CA ASP A 87 9.30 0.42 -4.07
C ASP A 87 10.81 0.64 -4.06
N TYR A 88 11.59 -0.39 -3.71
CA TYR A 88 13.05 -0.32 -3.82
C TYR A 88 13.50 0.03 -5.25
N VAL A 89 12.97 -0.63 -6.27
CA VAL A 89 13.33 -0.35 -7.66
C VAL A 89 13.00 1.10 -8.03
N GLY A 90 11.82 1.60 -7.63
CA GLY A 90 11.39 2.96 -7.91
C GLY A 90 12.26 4.01 -7.22
N VAL A 91 12.56 3.81 -5.96
CA VAL A 91 13.42 4.71 -5.16
C VAL A 91 14.84 4.69 -5.70
N ASN A 92 15.44 3.52 -5.91
CA ASN A 92 16.84 3.38 -6.33
C ASN A 92 17.13 3.97 -7.73
N GLN A 93 16.12 4.06 -8.59
CA GLN A 93 16.26 4.74 -9.89
C GLN A 93 16.33 6.27 -9.79
N THR A 94 15.77 6.85 -8.74
CA THR A 94 15.70 8.30 -8.55
C THR A 94 16.64 8.81 -7.47
N LEU A 95 16.89 8.00 -6.46
CA LEU A 95 17.75 8.28 -5.32
C LEU A 95 18.59 7.03 -5.03
N PRO A 96 19.74 6.85 -5.67
CA PRO A 96 20.60 5.71 -5.39
C PRO A 96 21.05 5.69 -3.92
N ILE A 97 20.80 4.55 -3.26
CA ILE A 97 21.10 4.32 -1.85
C ILE A 97 22.13 3.21 -1.78
N ASP A 98 23.31 3.50 -1.25
CA ASP A 98 24.33 2.48 -1.01
C ASP A 98 23.99 1.64 0.23
N LYS A 99 23.63 2.31 1.33
CA LYS A 99 23.21 1.67 2.58
C LYS A 99 22.08 2.47 3.22
N GLY A 100 20.95 1.81 3.53
CA GLY A 100 19.80 2.51 4.09
C GLY A 100 18.62 1.59 4.39
N ILE A 101 17.55 2.21 4.88
CA ILE A 101 16.22 1.61 4.99
C ILE A 101 15.27 2.47 4.16
N ILE A 102 14.55 1.87 3.25
CA ILE A 102 13.42 2.50 2.56
C ILE A 102 12.15 2.17 3.34
N VAL A 103 11.34 3.21 3.59
CA VAL A 103 10.06 3.07 4.27
C VAL A 103 8.98 3.70 3.39
N ASP A 104 8.07 2.90 2.87
CA ASP A 104 6.87 3.38 2.19
C ASP A 104 5.64 3.12 3.05
N THR A 105 4.94 4.19 3.44
CA THR A 105 3.73 4.09 4.26
C THR A 105 2.49 4.31 3.41
N GLY A 106 1.86 3.21 3.02
CA GLY A 106 0.59 3.21 2.34
C GLY A 106 -0.61 3.42 3.25
N GLY A 107 -1.82 3.18 2.71
CA GLY A 107 -3.05 3.29 3.50
C GLY A 107 -3.35 2.08 4.38
N ALA A 108 -2.99 0.88 3.94
CA ALA A 108 -3.29 -0.39 4.61
C ALA A 108 -2.05 -1.18 5.04
N SER A 109 -0.88 -0.83 4.53
CA SER A 109 0.40 -1.45 4.84
C SER A 109 1.52 -0.42 4.91
N MET A 110 2.66 -0.89 5.38
CA MET A 110 3.95 -0.21 5.33
C MET A 110 4.98 -1.19 4.79
N GLU A 111 5.71 -0.78 3.79
CA GLU A 111 6.81 -1.53 3.21
C GLU A 111 8.12 -1.08 3.87
N LEU A 112 8.93 -2.06 4.26
CA LEU A 112 10.26 -1.85 4.83
C LEU A 112 11.27 -2.62 4.01
N ILE A 113 12.29 -1.92 3.51
CA ILE A 113 13.31 -2.51 2.67
C ILE A 113 14.70 -2.12 3.22
N SER A 114 15.52 -3.09 3.58
CA SER A 114 16.93 -2.83 3.85
C SER A 114 17.73 -2.84 2.57
N VAL A 115 18.60 -1.84 2.42
CA VAL A 115 19.53 -1.73 1.29
C VAL A 115 20.95 -1.76 1.82
N ASN A 116 21.81 -2.58 1.19
CA ASN A 116 23.21 -2.69 1.50
C ASN A 116 24.01 -2.91 0.21
N ASN A 117 25.10 -2.18 0.03
CA ASN A 117 25.87 -2.13 -1.22
C ASN A 117 24.99 -1.84 -2.46
N GLY A 118 23.98 -1.02 -2.31
CA GLY A 118 23.06 -0.66 -3.37
C GLY A 118 22.01 -1.72 -3.72
N GLU A 119 21.95 -2.85 -3.02
CA GLU A 119 21.00 -3.94 -3.27
C GLU A 119 20.05 -4.15 -2.10
N ALA A 120 18.80 -4.53 -2.40
CA ALA A 120 17.82 -4.88 -1.37
C ALA A 120 18.16 -6.24 -0.77
N GLU A 121 18.37 -6.29 0.55
CA GLU A 121 18.63 -7.53 1.29
C GLU A 121 17.34 -8.10 1.91
N GLU A 122 16.55 -7.24 2.55
CA GLU A 122 15.27 -7.60 3.16
C GLU A 122 14.18 -6.70 2.56
N ALA A 123 13.05 -7.27 2.21
CA ALA A 123 11.92 -6.54 1.66
C ALA A 123 10.61 -7.14 2.19
N ILE A 124 9.93 -6.42 3.06
CA ILE A 124 8.70 -6.89 3.71
C ILE A 124 7.60 -5.86 3.63
N SER A 125 6.37 -6.33 3.69
CA SER A 125 5.16 -5.51 3.86
C SER A 125 4.50 -5.90 5.18
N ILE A 126 4.31 -4.93 6.06
CA ILE A 126 3.62 -5.12 7.34
C ILE A 126 2.22 -4.50 7.28
N PRO A 127 1.21 -5.10 7.94
CA PRO A 127 -0.19 -4.67 7.83
C PRO A 127 -0.50 -3.44 8.71
N ILE A 128 0.37 -2.43 8.65
CA ILE A 128 0.24 -1.14 9.33
C ILE A 128 0.32 -0.05 8.27
N GLY A 129 -0.78 0.64 8.04
CA GLY A 129 -0.82 1.77 7.13
C GLY A 129 -1.49 2.98 7.76
N SER A 130 -1.28 4.15 7.18
CA SER A 130 -1.77 5.42 7.71
C SER A 130 -3.29 5.45 7.94
N VAL A 131 -4.06 4.92 7.00
CA VAL A 131 -5.53 4.86 7.13
C VAL A 131 -5.95 3.82 8.16
N SER A 132 -5.33 2.63 8.13
CA SER A 132 -5.70 1.55 9.06
C SER A 132 -5.40 1.90 10.53
N ILE A 133 -4.25 2.51 10.80
CA ILE A 133 -3.87 2.96 12.16
C ILE A 133 -4.78 4.10 12.60
N SER A 134 -4.96 5.13 11.78
CA SER A 134 -5.82 6.28 12.14
C SER A 134 -7.23 5.83 12.50
N GLN A 135 -7.80 4.90 11.76
CA GLN A 135 -9.16 4.42 12.02
C GLN A 135 -9.25 3.46 13.20
N THR A 136 -8.26 2.60 13.39
CA THR A 136 -8.25 1.64 14.50
C THR A 136 -8.12 2.35 15.85
N TYR A 137 -7.33 3.42 15.89
CA TYR A 137 -7.03 4.16 17.14
C TYR A 137 -7.66 5.56 17.18
N HIS A 138 -8.66 5.84 16.35
CA HIS A 138 -9.43 7.09 16.34
C HIS A 138 -8.57 8.36 16.26
N LEU A 139 -7.54 8.34 15.38
CA LEU A 139 -6.59 9.45 15.23
C LEU A 139 -6.97 10.44 14.11
N GLU A 140 -8.24 10.46 13.67
CA GLU A 140 -8.66 11.27 12.51
C GLU A 140 -9.04 12.71 12.85
N ASP A 141 -9.56 12.96 14.07
CA ASP A 141 -10.07 14.27 14.51
C ASP A 141 -9.35 14.77 15.79
N GLN A 142 -10.04 14.77 16.91
CA GLN A 142 -9.44 15.10 18.22
C GLN A 142 -8.72 13.88 18.77
N ILE A 143 -7.39 13.93 18.72
CA ILE A 143 -6.56 12.80 19.16
C ILE A 143 -6.58 12.73 20.68
N ASN A 144 -7.07 11.61 21.21
CA ASN A 144 -6.94 11.26 22.61
C ASN A 144 -5.49 10.77 22.86
N PRO A 145 -4.79 11.28 23.89
CA PRO A 145 -3.43 10.80 24.21
C PRO A 145 -3.34 9.29 24.49
N ALA A 146 -4.37 8.67 25.05
CA ALA A 146 -4.39 7.22 25.26
C ALA A 146 -4.44 6.45 23.94
N ASP A 147 -5.31 6.86 23.02
CA ASP A 147 -5.41 6.24 21.68
C ASP A 147 -4.11 6.38 20.89
N LEU A 148 -3.45 7.54 20.99
CA LEU A 148 -2.13 7.74 20.38
C LEU A 148 -1.09 6.81 21.00
N PHE A 149 -1.08 6.67 22.31
CA PHE A 149 -0.15 5.79 23.01
C PHE A 149 -0.34 4.32 22.62
N ASP A 150 -1.59 3.86 22.55
CA ASP A 150 -1.92 2.50 22.10
C ASP A 150 -1.50 2.25 20.66
N ALA A 151 -1.67 3.24 19.78
CA ALA A 151 -1.16 3.16 18.40
C ALA A 151 0.37 3.04 18.34
N MET A 152 1.07 3.84 19.17
CA MET A 152 2.56 3.78 19.26
C MET A 152 3.03 2.42 19.79
N ILE A 153 2.41 1.86 20.82
CA ILE A 153 2.70 0.51 21.33
C ILE A 153 2.52 -0.51 20.21
N LYS A 154 1.40 -0.42 19.48
CA LYS A 154 1.14 -1.37 18.40
C LYS A 154 2.17 -1.32 17.28
N ILE A 155 2.59 -0.13 16.90
CA ILE A 155 3.64 0.06 15.89
C ILE A 155 4.96 -0.54 16.39
N ASP A 156 5.35 -0.23 17.64
CA ASP A 156 6.57 -0.73 18.24
C ASP A 156 6.58 -2.26 18.35
N GLU A 157 5.47 -2.88 18.79
CA GLU A 157 5.32 -4.34 18.81
C GLU A 157 5.60 -4.99 17.45
N VAL A 158 5.03 -4.43 16.38
CA VAL A 158 5.17 -5.00 15.03
C VAL A 158 6.56 -4.78 14.47
N LEU A 159 7.15 -3.60 14.68
CA LEU A 159 8.51 -3.31 14.26
C LEU A 159 9.55 -4.15 15.03
N SER A 160 9.34 -4.38 16.33
CA SER A 160 10.21 -5.21 17.17
C SER A 160 10.28 -6.66 16.72
N GLN A 161 9.26 -7.16 16.02
CA GLN A 161 9.27 -8.49 15.42
C GLN A 161 10.23 -8.61 14.23
N GLN A 162 10.64 -7.48 13.66
CA GLN A 162 11.55 -7.42 12.52
C GLN A 162 13.01 -7.36 13.04
N LEU A 163 13.57 -8.53 13.40
CA LEU A 163 14.88 -8.62 14.06
C LEU A 163 16.03 -7.98 13.27
N TRP A 164 15.92 -7.93 11.95
CA TRP A 164 16.92 -7.31 11.09
C TRP A 164 16.99 -5.78 11.27
N LEU A 165 15.91 -5.10 11.71
CA LEU A 165 15.95 -3.67 12.02
C LEU A 165 16.99 -3.33 13.12
N ASN A 166 17.19 -4.22 14.07
CA ASN A 166 18.19 -4.03 15.12
C ASN A 166 19.63 -3.98 14.60
N ARG A 167 19.89 -4.60 13.43
CA ARG A 167 21.20 -4.58 12.76
C ARG A 167 21.43 -3.28 11.97
N MET A 168 20.36 -2.52 11.73
CA MET A 168 20.36 -1.30 10.93
C MET A 168 20.45 -0.02 11.78
N ARG A 169 20.82 -0.13 13.04
CA ARG A 169 21.07 1.05 13.90
C ARG A 169 22.14 1.94 13.24
N GLU A 170 21.95 3.24 13.32
CA GLU A 170 22.80 4.26 12.67
C GLU A 170 22.74 4.26 11.12
N THR A 171 21.71 3.66 10.53
CA THR A 171 21.53 3.62 9.10
C THR A 171 20.58 4.75 8.65
N LYS A 172 20.84 5.29 7.46
CA LYS A 172 19.98 6.33 6.86
C LYS A 172 18.60 5.76 6.56
N ILE A 173 17.55 6.48 6.93
CA ILE A 173 16.16 6.20 6.54
C ILE A 173 15.80 7.11 5.35
N VAL A 174 15.15 6.54 4.35
CA VAL A 174 14.70 7.20 3.13
C VAL A 174 13.21 6.94 2.89
#